data_976f84d552c8866d77bf22b9c88bbab0
#
_entry.id   976f84d552c8866d77bf22b9c88bbab0
#
_cell.length_a   1.000
_cell.length_b   1.000
_cell.length_c   1.000
_cell.angle_alpha   90.00
_cell.angle_beta   90.00
_cell.angle_gamma   90.00
#
_symmetry.space_group_name_H-M   'P 1'
#
loop_
_entity.id
_entity.type
_entity.pdbx_description
1 polymer ?
#
loop_
_entity_poly.entity_id
_entity_poly.type
_entity_poly.pdbx_seq_one_letter_code
_entity_poly.pdbx_strand_id
1 'polypeptide(L)'
;MKNLFILFLLLYGLFTPSSAIASHIELQPCIEVSHCVREELKVERIDSPYEKVKSIVKNFPRTEIVELDGDYLHAEVTSRIMKYVDDLEISFLPETNNLIIRSESRVGDGDFGVNRKRVDLIINNLLNS
;
A
#
# COMPACT_ATOMS: atom_id res chain seq x y z
N MET A 1 41.85 -49.13 3.23
CA MET A 1 41.26 -48.10 4.13
C MET A 1 41.62 -46.69 3.64
N LYS A 2 41.33 -46.36 2.41
CA LYS A 2 41.66 -45.00 1.85
C LYS A 2 40.55 -44.36 1.04
N ASN A 3 39.31 -44.71 1.19
CA ASN A 3 38.22 -44.15 0.37
C ASN A 3 36.99 -43.67 1.15
N LEU A 4 37.10 -43.38 2.44
CA LEU A 4 35.96 -42.91 3.24
C LEU A 4 35.95 -41.39 3.50
N PHE A 5 36.96 -40.65 2.99
CA PHE A 5 37.08 -39.21 3.25
C PHE A 5 36.62 -38.31 2.09
N ILE A 6 36.23 -38.88 0.95
CA ILE A 6 35.86 -38.09 -0.25
C ILE A 6 34.34 -37.91 -0.38
N LEU A 7 33.54 -38.65 0.37
CA LEU A 7 32.07 -38.59 0.25
C LEU A 7 31.39 -37.54 1.11
N PHE A 8 32.11 -36.83 1.98
CA PHE A 8 31.55 -35.84 2.88
C PHE A 8 31.60 -34.38 2.37
N LEU A 9 32.24 -34.14 1.22
CA LEU A 9 32.44 -32.79 0.65
C LEU A 9 31.42 -32.41 -0.45
N LEU A 10 30.50 -33.30 -0.80
CA LEU A 10 29.51 -33.05 -1.86
C LEU A 10 28.11 -32.70 -1.38
N LEU A 11 27.88 -32.56 -0.08
CA LEU A 11 26.59 -32.22 0.50
C LEU A 11 26.47 -30.76 1.00
N TYR A 12 27.51 -29.94 0.79
CA TYR A 12 27.44 -28.48 1.02
C TYR A 12 27.08 -27.70 -0.26
N GLY A 13 26.33 -28.35 -1.15
CA GLY A 13 25.85 -27.77 -2.38
C GLY A 13 24.55 -26.99 -2.19
N LEU A 14 24.64 -25.66 -2.25
CA LEU A 14 23.61 -24.78 -2.81
C LEU A 14 22.32 -24.60 -1.98
N PHE A 15 22.44 -24.17 -0.73
CA PHE A 15 21.43 -23.27 -0.21
C PHE A 15 21.76 -21.84 -0.66
N THR A 16 21.41 -21.50 -1.89
CA THR A 16 21.27 -20.10 -2.26
C THR A 16 19.98 -19.63 -1.59
N PRO A 17 20.03 -18.62 -0.70
CA PRO A 17 18.78 -18.02 -0.25
C PRO A 17 18.12 -17.41 -1.48
N SER A 18 16.99 -17.94 -1.88
CA SER A 18 16.12 -17.31 -2.85
C SER A 18 15.71 -15.98 -2.21
N SER A 19 16.33 -14.89 -2.63
CA SER A 19 15.85 -13.55 -2.32
C SER A 19 14.48 -13.46 -2.97
N ALA A 20 13.43 -13.68 -2.21
CA ALA A 20 12.09 -13.33 -2.61
C ALA A 20 12.11 -11.81 -2.85
N ILE A 21 12.19 -11.41 -4.11
CA ILE A 21 11.97 -10.01 -4.50
C ILE A 21 10.50 -9.76 -4.14
N ALA A 22 10.27 -9.02 -3.06
CA ALA A 22 8.94 -8.54 -2.73
C ALA A 22 8.47 -7.72 -3.93
N SER A 23 7.49 -8.22 -4.67
CA SER A 23 6.88 -7.47 -5.77
C SER A 23 6.00 -6.39 -5.14
N HIS A 24 6.51 -5.16 -5.10
CA HIS A 24 5.70 -4.02 -4.70
C HIS A 24 4.67 -3.71 -5.78
N ILE A 25 3.43 -3.50 -5.36
CA ILE A 25 2.38 -3.06 -6.26
C ILE A 25 2.57 -1.57 -6.49
N GLU A 26 2.91 -1.19 -7.71
CA GLU A 26 3.03 0.21 -8.10
C GLU A 26 1.65 0.78 -8.40
N LEU A 27 1.27 1.85 -7.68
CA LEU A 27 0.01 2.52 -7.90
C LEU A 27 0.03 3.35 -9.18
N GLN A 28 -1.02 3.20 -10.00
CA GLN A 28 -1.16 3.92 -11.26
C GLN A 28 -1.21 5.44 -11.04
N PRO A 29 -0.70 6.24 -11.98
CA PRO A 29 -0.87 7.68 -11.95
C PRO A 29 -2.36 8.06 -12.10
N CYS A 30 -2.73 9.26 -11.64
CA CYS A 30 -4.03 9.83 -11.96
C CYS A 30 -4.06 10.27 -13.43
N ILE A 31 -5.02 9.77 -14.20
CA ILE A 31 -5.28 10.20 -15.58
C ILE A 31 -6.22 11.40 -15.56
N GLU A 32 -7.34 11.27 -14.82
CA GLU A 32 -8.34 12.32 -14.66
C GLU A 32 -8.20 13.00 -13.29
N VAL A 33 -7.50 14.11 -13.25
CA VAL A 33 -7.22 14.83 -11.99
C VAL A 33 -8.45 15.48 -11.35
N SER A 34 -9.56 15.57 -12.08
CA SER A 34 -10.82 16.11 -11.54
C SER A 34 -11.48 15.20 -10.50
N HIS A 35 -11.15 13.91 -10.47
CA HIS A 35 -11.69 12.94 -9.53
C HIS A 35 -10.69 11.88 -9.05
N CYS A 36 -9.40 12.17 -9.21
CA CYS A 36 -8.32 11.32 -8.74
C CYS A 36 -7.24 12.15 -8.04
N VAL A 37 -6.76 11.65 -6.92
CA VAL A 37 -5.65 12.21 -6.16
C VAL A 37 -4.63 11.11 -5.87
N ARG A 38 -3.36 11.38 -6.13
CA ARG A 38 -2.24 10.52 -5.79
C ARG A 38 -1.18 11.35 -5.08
N GLU A 39 -0.83 10.94 -3.89
CA GLU A 39 0.23 11.56 -3.09
C GLU A 39 1.29 10.52 -2.71
N GLU A 40 2.52 10.97 -2.67
CA GLU A 40 3.66 10.20 -2.18
C GLU A 40 4.35 10.99 -1.08
N LEU A 41 4.57 10.35 0.05
CA LEU A 41 5.21 10.99 1.20
C LEU A 41 6.27 10.10 1.82
N LYS A 42 7.33 10.74 2.32
CA LYS A 42 8.36 10.08 3.12
C LYS A 42 7.90 9.91 4.56
N VAL A 43 8.00 8.69 5.06
CA VAL A 43 7.50 8.31 6.39
C VAL A 43 8.62 7.77 7.30
N GLU A 44 9.86 8.17 7.06
CA GLU A 44 11.05 7.69 7.80
C GLU A 44 10.98 7.90 9.32
N ARG A 45 10.23 8.93 9.75
CA ARG A 45 10.09 9.28 11.17
C ARG A 45 8.85 8.68 11.83
N ILE A 46 8.08 7.92 11.08
CA ILE A 46 6.85 7.28 11.56
C ILE A 46 7.15 5.81 11.83
N ASP A 47 6.96 5.39 13.07
CA ASP A 47 7.10 3.99 13.43
C ASP A 47 5.93 3.18 12.87
N SER A 48 6.23 2.07 12.17
CA SER A 48 5.24 1.18 11.55
C SER A 48 4.20 1.91 10.69
N PRO A 49 4.62 2.73 9.70
CA PRO A 49 3.71 3.64 8.99
C PRO A 49 2.60 2.90 8.25
N TYR A 50 2.87 1.74 7.68
CA TYR A 50 1.86 0.96 6.95
C TYR A 50 0.77 0.43 7.90
N GLU A 51 1.13 -0.10 9.06
CA GLU A 51 0.15 -0.58 10.06
C GLU A 51 -0.72 0.57 10.59
N LYS A 52 -0.12 1.74 10.81
CA LYS A 52 -0.86 2.94 11.22
C LYS A 52 -1.86 3.39 10.16
N VAL A 53 -1.45 3.51 8.91
CA VAL A 53 -2.35 3.94 7.83
C VAL A 53 -3.45 2.91 7.59
N LYS A 54 -3.15 1.62 7.68
CA LYS A 54 -4.15 0.55 7.60
C LYS A 54 -5.20 0.68 8.71
N SER A 55 -4.79 0.97 9.93
CA SER A 55 -5.70 1.23 11.05
C SER A 55 -6.55 2.47 10.84
N ILE A 56 -5.97 3.55 10.31
CA ILE A 56 -6.70 4.77 9.96
C ILE A 56 -7.80 4.47 8.93
N VAL A 57 -7.47 3.79 7.85
CA VAL A 57 -8.42 3.42 6.77
C VAL A 57 -9.53 2.52 7.30
N LYS A 58 -9.20 1.53 8.11
CA LYS A 58 -10.17 0.61 8.72
C LYS A 58 -11.23 1.33 9.55
N ASN A 59 -10.89 2.47 10.15
CA ASN A 59 -11.79 3.26 10.99
C ASN A 59 -12.55 4.35 10.23
N PHE A 60 -12.32 4.52 8.92
CA PHE A 60 -13.11 5.47 8.14
C PHE A 60 -14.55 5.02 7.95
N PRO A 61 -15.50 5.96 7.99
CA PRO A 61 -16.89 5.61 7.77
C PRO A 61 -17.14 5.11 6.35
N ARG A 62 -18.01 4.12 6.19
CA ARG A 62 -18.43 3.53 4.92
C ARG A 62 -17.26 3.06 4.06
N THR A 63 -16.23 2.51 4.71
CA THR A 63 -14.99 2.04 4.09
C THR A 63 -14.85 0.55 4.38
N GLU A 64 -14.58 -0.22 3.33
CA GLU A 64 -14.30 -1.64 3.40
C GLU A 64 -12.95 -1.93 2.75
N ILE A 65 -12.05 -2.57 3.48
CA ILE A 65 -10.80 -3.07 2.91
C ILE A 65 -11.13 -4.36 2.14
N VAL A 66 -10.94 -4.34 0.82
CA VAL A 66 -11.28 -5.43 -0.08
C VAL A 66 -10.07 -6.26 -0.49
N GLU A 67 -8.86 -5.70 -0.36
CA GLU A 67 -7.63 -6.42 -0.67
C GLU A 67 -6.50 -5.99 0.28
N LEU A 68 -5.72 -6.97 0.73
CA LEU A 68 -4.48 -6.80 1.47
C LEU A 68 -3.46 -7.77 0.86
N ASP A 69 -2.35 -7.23 0.35
CA ASP A 69 -1.24 -8.01 -0.19
C ASP A 69 0.09 -7.37 0.19
N GLY A 70 0.79 -7.97 1.19
CA GLY A 70 2.03 -7.43 1.71
C GLY A 70 1.88 -5.99 2.21
N ASP A 71 2.57 -5.08 1.54
CA ASP A 71 2.55 -3.64 1.84
C ASP A 71 1.54 -2.86 0.97
N TYR A 72 0.58 -3.54 0.36
CA TYR A 72 -0.50 -2.96 -0.42
C TYR A 72 -1.86 -3.14 0.23
N LEU A 73 -2.69 -2.13 0.12
CA LEU A 73 -4.07 -2.12 0.58
C LEU A 73 -4.96 -1.49 -0.49
N HIS A 74 -6.09 -2.13 -0.78
CA HIS A 74 -7.20 -1.55 -1.53
C HIS A 74 -8.45 -1.53 -0.67
N ALA A 75 -9.08 -0.37 -0.58
CA ALA A 75 -10.35 -0.18 0.11
C ALA A 75 -11.36 0.50 -0.82
N GLU A 76 -12.62 0.16 -0.62
CA GLU A 76 -13.76 0.82 -1.25
C GLU A 76 -14.42 1.76 -0.26
N VAL A 77 -14.66 3.00 -0.67
CA VAL A 77 -15.32 4.02 0.13
C VAL A 77 -16.63 4.40 -0.54
N THR A 78 -17.75 4.18 0.15
CA THR A 78 -19.08 4.44 -0.41
C THR A 78 -19.62 5.78 0.04
N SER A 79 -20.09 6.62 -0.88
CA SER A 79 -20.71 7.89 -0.54
C SER A 79 -22.03 7.69 0.23
N ARG A 80 -22.36 8.66 1.09
CA ARG A 80 -23.49 8.53 2.03
C ARG A 80 -24.84 8.45 1.33
N ILE A 81 -25.08 9.30 0.34
CA ILE A 81 -26.40 9.47 -0.28
C ILE A 81 -26.48 8.74 -1.61
N MET A 82 -25.59 9.09 -2.55
CA MET A 82 -25.63 8.55 -3.92
C MET A 82 -25.09 7.14 -4.04
N LYS A 83 -24.43 6.62 -2.99
CA LYS A 83 -23.82 5.28 -2.96
C LYS A 83 -22.77 5.07 -4.06
N TYR A 84 -22.12 6.15 -4.49
CA TYR A 84 -20.96 6.05 -5.37
C TYR A 84 -19.79 5.42 -4.63
N VAL A 85 -19.04 4.61 -5.33
CA VAL A 85 -17.87 3.93 -4.79
C VAL A 85 -16.61 4.61 -5.32
N ASP A 86 -15.74 4.98 -4.38
CA ASP A 86 -14.39 5.44 -4.67
C ASP A 86 -13.38 4.35 -4.29
N ASP A 87 -12.34 4.21 -5.10
CA ASP A 87 -11.22 3.33 -4.80
C ASP A 87 -10.15 4.08 -4.02
N LEU A 88 -9.74 3.53 -2.89
CA LEU A 88 -8.63 4.01 -2.08
C LEU A 88 -7.53 2.95 -2.06
N GLU A 89 -6.39 3.28 -2.63
CA GLU A 89 -5.23 2.39 -2.69
C GLU A 89 -4.07 2.98 -1.91
N ILE A 90 -3.36 2.13 -1.19
CA ILE A 90 -2.17 2.50 -0.42
C ILE A 90 -1.08 1.47 -0.68
N SER A 91 0.11 1.94 -0.98
CA SER A 91 1.30 1.12 -1.15
C SER A 91 2.45 1.70 -0.32
N PHE A 92 3.10 0.85 0.45
CA PHE A 92 4.29 1.22 1.21
C PHE A 92 5.53 0.59 0.57
N LEU A 93 6.56 1.39 0.38
CA LEU A 93 7.85 1.00 -0.19
C LEU A 93 8.90 1.04 0.91
N PRO A 94 9.18 -0.08 1.61
CA PRO A 94 10.08 -0.09 2.77
C PRO A 94 11.53 0.28 2.40
N GLU A 95 12.00 -0.01 1.19
CA GLU A 95 13.35 0.30 0.75
C GLU A 95 13.63 1.80 0.70
N THR A 96 12.61 2.60 0.42
CA THR A 96 12.72 4.06 0.30
C THR A 96 11.97 4.80 1.40
N ASN A 97 11.26 4.09 2.28
CA ASN A 97 10.33 4.65 3.28
C ASN A 97 9.30 5.60 2.67
N ASN A 98 8.82 5.27 1.46
CA ASN A 98 7.76 6.03 0.79
C ASN A 98 6.41 5.35 1.00
N LEU A 99 5.41 6.15 1.33
CA LEU A 99 4.00 5.76 1.34
C LEU A 99 3.30 6.45 0.20
N ILE A 100 2.62 5.70 -0.64
CA ILE A 100 1.84 6.21 -1.77
C ILE A 100 0.38 6.00 -1.45
N ILE A 101 -0.42 7.05 -1.59
CA ILE A 101 -1.87 7.03 -1.37
C ILE A 101 -2.54 7.52 -2.65
N ARG A 102 -3.47 6.73 -3.18
CA ARG A 102 -4.25 7.07 -4.37
C ARG A 102 -5.73 6.91 -4.06
N SER A 103 -6.51 7.92 -4.40
CA SER A 103 -7.96 7.89 -4.21
C SER A 103 -8.66 8.40 -5.47
N GLU A 104 -9.58 7.62 -6.01
CA GLU A 104 -10.25 7.89 -7.28
C GLU A 104 -11.72 7.50 -7.25
N SER A 105 -12.57 8.37 -7.79
CA SER A 105 -13.98 8.07 -7.97
C SER A 105 -14.19 7.24 -9.24
N ARG A 106 -15.00 6.20 -9.15
CA ARG A 106 -15.35 5.32 -10.31
C ARG A 106 -16.25 6.01 -11.31
N VAL A 107 -17.03 6.99 -10.90
CA VAL A 107 -18.05 7.65 -11.73
C VAL A 107 -17.97 9.17 -11.57
N GLY A 108 -18.36 9.88 -12.65
CA GLY A 108 -18.51 11.33 -12.67
C GLY A 108 -17.30 12.05 -13.29
N ASP A 109 -17.55 13.31 -13.71
CA ASP A 109 -16.56 14.18 -14.33
C ASP A 109 -15.79 15.00 -13.27
N GLY A 110 -16.22 14.95 -12.01
CA GLY A 110 -15.60 15.62 -10.86
C GLY A 110 -16.14 15.05 -9.55
N ASP A 111 -15.40 15.25 -8.48
CA ASP A 111 -15.68 14.67 -7.16
C ASP A 111 -15.95 15.71 -6.06
N PHE A 112 -16.05 17.00 -6.40
CA PHE A 112 -16.19 18.11 -5.45
C PHE A 112 -15.09 18.14 -4.38
N GLY A 113 -13.88 17.64 -4.70
CA GLY A 113 -12.74 17.60 -3.78
C GLY A 113 -12.81 16.49 -2.71
N VAL A 114 -13.70 15.51 -2.86
CA VAL A 114 -13.87 14.42 -1.87
C VAL A 114 -12.62 13.56 -1.77
N ASN A 115 -12.00 13.21 -2.91
CA ASN A 115 -10.77 12.42 -2.91
C ASN A 115 -9.60 13.19 -2.29
N ARG A 116 -9.45 14.48 -2.58
CA ARG A 116 -8.43 15.35 -1.95
C ARG A 116 -8.63 15.42 -0.44
N LYS A 117 -9.84 15.70 0.00
CA LYS A 117 -10.15 15.76 1.45
C LYS A 117 -9.85 14.44 2.16
N ARG A 118 -10.15 13.30 1.52
CA ARG A 118 -9.87 11.97 2.07
C ARG A 118 -8.39 11.74 2.24
N VAL A 119 -7.60 11.99 1.20
CA VAL A 119 -6.14 11.83 1.24
C VAL A 119 -5.52 12.75 2.30
N ASP A 120 -5.92 14.01 2.35
CA ASP A 120 -5.43 14.97 3.35
C ASP A 120 -5.76 14.53 4.78
N LEU A 121 -6.95 13.98 5.03
CA LEU A 121 -7.32 13.43 6.33
C LEU A 121 -6.46 12.23 6.73
N ILE A 122 -6.18 11.32 5.79
CA ILE A 122 -5.29 10.18 6.05
C ILE A 122 -3.89 10.66 6.42
N ILE A 123 -3.33 11.57 5.63
CA ILE A 123 -1.99 12.11 5.87
C ILE A 123 -1.92 12.83 7.22
N ASN A 124 -2.88 13.69 7.52
CA ASN A 124 -2.91 14.41 8.79
C ASN A 124 -3.03 13.47 10.00
N ASN A 125 -3.87 12.46 9.92
CA ASN A 125 -3.99 11.46 10.99
C ASN A 125 -2.70 10.65 11.16
N LEU A 126 -2.05 10.30 10.05
CA LEU A 126 -0.79 9.57 10.09
C LEU A 126 0.35 10.39 10.72
N LEU A 127 0.46 11.67 10.36
CA LEU A 127 1.50 12.56 10.87
C LEU A 127 1.30 12.92 12.34
N ASN A 128 0.09 12.83 12.86
CA ASN A 128 -0.26 13.14 14.25
C ASN A 128 -0.42 11.88 15.14
N SER A 129 -0.08 10.71 14.60
CA SER A 129 -0.25 9.42 15.29
C SER A 129 0.96 9.00 16.14
#